data_6c075175625387e2f66b5ec7e00ece05
#
_entry.id   6c075175625387e2f66b5ec7e00ece05
#
_cell.length_a   1.000
_cell.length_b   1.000
_cell.length_c   1.000
_cell.angle_alpha   90.00
_cell.angle_beta   90.00
_cell.angle_gamma   90.00
#
_symmetry.space_group_name_H-M   'P 1'
#
loop_
_entity.id
_entity.type
_entity.pdbx_description
1 polymer ?
#
loop_
_entity_poly.entity_id
_entity_poly.type
_entity_poly.pdbx_seq_one_letter_code
_entity_poly.pdbx_strand_id
1 'polypeptide(L)'
;MKTRKIGIYEYKERFSDLRQDKLPSSMQLSTATSEALLLRILLGQIDFKKSSGVLIKPRTNYLCLPYTPTGSITYNAIGDIFSNSDNQMDIIRNKRAIDNYFMQSRRNHSVHEKVLFEISNYFANQQQSPITAFAHLYRCLEYMAYSFPMLYAAKSRDYKGTFSDLKKFFIGDTSGELKFFYKFIQVLFDDEETTLKYKFDINLSLSDSLDNLKRDFDIIYTRVPCEIENGILEIKFENVLDFFITTRNRFFHMLIGQGLENFSSIDYDIGEYFHSINPCMLNWLSIIIQKISVYGFYASLTGS
;
A
#
# COMPACT_ATOMS: atom_id res chain seq x y z
N MET A 1 4.00 -26.43 -13.23
CA MET A 1 3.92 -25.20 -12.41
C MET A 1 2.52 -24.61 -12.58
N LYS A 2 1.78 -24.38 -11.50
CA LYS A 2 0.39 -23.88 -11.60
C LYS A 2 0.40 -22.40 -11.97
N THR A 3 -0.47 -22.02 -12.89
CA THR A 3 -0.72 -20.62 -13.27
C THR A 3 -2.19 -20.29 -13.08
N ARG A 4 -2.50 -19.02 -12.91
CA ARG A 4 -3.87 -18.52 -12.84
C ARG A 4 -4.00 -17.22 -13.63
N LYS A 5 -5.01 -17.14 -14.48
CA LYS A 5 -5.32 -15.96 -15.27
C LYS A 5 -6.43 -15.15 -14.60
N ILE A 6 -6.19 -13.84 -14.40
CA ILE A 6 -7.19 -12.87 -13.94
C ILE A 6 -7.07 -11.66 -14.87
N GLY A 7 -8.13 -11.35 -15.60
CA GLY A 7 -8.10 -10.29 -16.62
C GLY A 7 -7.00 -10.54 -17.66
N ILE A 8 -6.13 -9.55 -17.85
CA ILE A 8 -5.01 -9.59 -18.79
C ILE A 8 -3.72 -10.17 -18.19
N TYR A 9 -3.71 -10.51 -16.90
CA TYR A 9 -2.54 -11.00 -16.21
C TYR A 9 -2.60 -12.51 -15.97
N GLU A 10 -1.47 -13.18 -16.14
CA GLU A 10 -1.23 -14.58 -15.78
C GLU A 10 -0.25 -14.63 -14.62
N TYR A 11 -0.71 -15.10 -13.46
CA TYR A 11 0.05 -15.24 -12.23
C TYR A 11 0.65 -16.62 -12.10
N LYS A 12 1.84 -16.71 -11.50
CA LYS A 12 2.63 -17.91 -11.37
C LYS A 12 3.34 -17.95 -10.02
N GLU A 13 3.37 -19.13 -9.39
CA GLU A 13 4.18 -19.33 -8.18
C GLU A 13 5.66 -19.10 -8.50
N ARG A 14 6.31 -18.30 -7.65
CA ARG A 14 7.73 -18.03 -7.76
C ARG A 14 8.55 -19.23 -7.30
N PHE A 15 8.19 -19.80 -6.15
CA PHE A 15 8.91 -20.88 -5.50
C PHE A 15 8.21 -22.19 -5.79
N SER A 16 8.87 -23.09 -6.55
CA SER A 16 8.37 -24.44 -6.81
C SER A 16 8.24 -25.27 -5.54
N ASP A 17 9.04 -24.93 -4.53
CA ASP A 17 9.18 -25.66 -3.27
C ASP A 17 8.25 -25.14 -2.16
N LEU A 18 7.49 -24.07 -2.42
CA LEU A 18 6.38 -23.68 -1.56
C LEU A 18 5.37 -24.83 -1.56
N ARG A 19 5.38 -25.61 -0.48
CA ARG A 19 4.38 -26.65 -0.26
C ARG A 19 3.01 -26.00 -0.19
N GLN A 20 2.36 -25.90 -1.37
CA GLN A 20 1.02 -25.30 -1.48
C GLN A 20 -0.01 -26.02 -0.61
N ASP A 21 0.20 -27.32 -0.34
CA ASP A 21 -0.61 -28.11 0.58
C ASP A 21 -0.59 -27.57 2.02
N LYS A 22 0.45 -26.81 2.37
CA LYS A 22 0.54 -26.14 3.67
C LYS A 22 -0.13 -24.78 3.72
N LEU A 23 -0.39 -24.13 2.59
CA LEU A 23 -1.14 -22.87 2.55
C LEU A 23 -2.63 -23.14 2.82
N PRO A 24 -3.35 -22.18 3.47
CA PRO A 24 -4.79 -22.15 3.43
C PRO A 24 -5.31 -22.26 1.99
N SER A 25 -6.43 -22.92 1.77
CA SER A 25 -6.95 -23.13 0.41
C SER A 25 -7.24 -21.82 -0.31
N SER A 26 -7.72 -20.81 0.43
CA SER A 26 -7.97 -19.44 -0.04
C SER A 26 -6.73 -18.66 -0.45
N MET A 27 -5.54 -19.15 -0.12
CA MET A 27 -4.24 -18.54 -0.46
C MET A 27 -3.49 -19.33 -1.54
N GLN A 28 -3.91 -20.55 -1.88
CA GLN A 28 -3.29 -21.32 -2.97
C GLN A 28 -3.61 -20.65 -4.31
N LEU A 29 -2.62 -20.54 -5.20
CA LEU A 29 -2.75 -19.77 -6.45
C LEU A 29 -4.02 -20.11 -7.25
N SER A 30 -4.40 -21.39 -7.32
CA SER A 30 -5.57 -21.86 -8.08
C SER A 30 -6.91 -21.38 -7.50
N THR A 31 -6.98 -21.16 -6.20
CA THR A 31 -8.21 -20.88 -5.44
C THR A 31 -8.14 -19.56 -4.65
N ALA A 32 -6.99 -18.87 -4.69
CA ALA A 32 -6.76 -17.65 -3.95
C ALA A 32 -7.85 -16.60 -4.20
N THR A 33 -8.27 -15.91 -3.16
CA THR A 33 -9.07 -14.69 -3.34
C THR A 33 -8.17 -13.58 -3.90
N SER A 34 -8.77 -12.52 -4.47
CA SER A 34 -7.98 -11.38 -4.98
C SER A 34 -7.18 -10.70 -3.87
N GLU A 35 -7.73 -10.62 -2.66
CA GLU A 35 -7.04 -10.11 -1.47
C GLU A 35 -5.82 -10.98 -1.10
N ALA A 36 -6.01 -12.29 -0.99
CA ALA A 36 -4.92 -13.21 -0.68
C ALA A 36 -3.81 -13.19 -1.75
N LEU A 37 -4.19 -13.11 -3.03
CA LEU A 37 -3.23 -13.02 -4.13
C LEU A 37 -2.46 -11.68 -4.09
N LEU A 38 -3.14 -10.58 -3.78
CA LEU A 38 -2.55 -9.26 -3.59
C LEU A 38 -1.47 -9.29 -2.48
N LEU A 39 -1.81 -9.80 -1.30
CA LEU A 39 -0.84 -9.94 -0.20
C LEU A 39 0.37 -10.79 -0.60
N ARG A 40 0.18 -11.86 -1.36
CA ARG A 40 1.27 -12.73 -1.83
C ARG A 40 2.16 -12.05 -2.89
N ILE A 41 1.60 -11.18 -3.74
CA ILE A 41 2.40 -10.34 -4.65
C ILE A 41 3.25 -9.36 -3.87
N LEU A 42 2.66 -8.68 -2.88
CA LEU A 42 3.35 -7.71 -2.03
C LEU A 42 4.42 -8.36 -1.12
N LEU A 43 4.27 -9.64 -0.81
CA LEU A 43 5.32 -10.48 -0.20
C LEU A 43 6.41 -10.90 -1.19
N GLY A 44 6.22 -10.67 -2.49
CA GLY A 44 7.13 -11.12 -3.54
C GLY A 44 7.10 -12.63 -3.79
N GLN A 45 6.01 -13.33 -3.50
CA GLN A 45 5.86 -14.78 -3.68
C GLN A 45 5.31 -15.16 -5.05
N ILE A 46 4.72 -14.23 -5.77
CA ILE A 46 4.04 -14.44 -7.04
C ILE A 46 4.73 -13.64 -8.13
N ASP A 47 5.14 -14.33 -9.19
CA ASP A 47 5.51 -13.72 -10.45
C ASP A 47 4.28 -13.61 -11.35
N PHE A 48 4.28 -12.68 -12.31
CA PHE A 48 3.18 -12.58 -13.26
C PHE A 48 3.63 -11.95 -14.58
N LYS A 49 2.82 -12.10 -15.61
CA LYS A 49 3.04 -11.47 -16.92
C LYS A 49 1.72 -10.98 -17.50
N LYS A 50 1.78 -9.94 -18.28
CA LYS A 50 0.70 -9.56 -19.18
C LYS A 50 0.60 -10.58 -20.32
N SER A 51 -0.57 -10.83 -20.90
CA SER A 51 -0.82 -11.92 -21.85
C SER A 51 0.18 -12.01 -23.01
N SER A 52 0.83 -10.91 -23.39
CA SER A 52 1.86 -10.84 -24.44
C SER A 52 3.20 -10.27 -23.96
N GLY A 53 3.43 -10.21 -22.64
CA GLY A 53 4.53 -9.45 -22.04
C GLY A 53 5.62 -10.29 -21.38
N VAL A 54 6.66 -9.56 -20.96
CA VAL A 54 7.78 -10.08 -20.18
C VAL A 54 7.30 -10.50 -18.78
N LEU A 55 7.96 -11.51 -18.20
CA LEU A 55 7.71 -11.95 -16.83
C LEU A 55 8.15 -10.89 -15.83
N ILE A 56 7.21 -10.41 -15.05
CA ILE A 56 7.40 -9.44 -13.95
C ILE A 56 7.64 -10.23 -12.66
N LYS A 57 8.70 -9.88 -11.95
CA LYS A 57 9.15 -10.57 -10.75
C LYS A 57 9.26 -9.61 -9.57
N PRO A 58 8.16 -9.35 -8.82
CA PRO A 58 8.24 -8.57 -7.58
C PRO A 58 9.18 -9.29 -6.60
N ARG A 59 10.40 -8.76 -6.37
CA ARG A 59 11.45 -9.41 -5.56
C ARG A 59 11.61 -8.79 -4.18
N THR A 60 10.61 -8.05 -3.73
CA THR A 60 10.67 -7.30 -2.49
C THR A 60 9.50 -7.68 -1.61
N ASN A 61 9.75 -7.83 -0.33
CA ASN A 61 8.70 -7.92 0.67
C ASN A 61 8.32 -6.49 1.09
N TYR A 62 7.18 -6.01 0.61
CA TYR A 62 6.64 -4.70 0.95
C TYR A 62 5.75 -4.69 2.20
N LEU A 63 5.54 -5.85 2.85
CA LEU A 63 4.70 -5.95 4.05
C LEU A 63 5.50 -5.76 5.37
N CYS A 64 6.74 -5.28 5.30
CA CYS A 64 7.57 -4.99 6.46
C CYS A 64 8.24 -3.61 6.36
N LEU A 65 8.67 -3.08 7.49
CA LEU A 65 9.44 -1.84 7.60
C LEU A 65 10.84 -2.14 8.17
N PRO A 66 11.92 -1.72 7.45
CA PRO A 66 11.93 -1.30 6.04
C PRO A 66 11.57 -2.46 5.11
N TYR A 67 11.17 -2.16 3.87
CA TYR A 67 10.97 -3.21 2.88
C TYR A 67 12.30 -3.93 2.56
N THR A 68 12.23 -5.24 2.42
CA THR A 68 13.44 -6.08 2.26
C THR A 68 13.35 -6.92 0.99
N PRO A 69 14.50 -7.25 0.36
CA PRO A 69 14.50 -8.25 -0.69
C PRO A 69 13.83 -9.54 -0.20
N THR A 70 13.08 -10.19 -1.07
CA THR A 70 12.55 -11.52 -0.79
C THR A 70 13.70 -12.52 -0.79
N GLY A 71 14.36 -12.70 0.36
CA GLY A 71 15.19 -13.86 0.63
C GLY A 71 14.34 -15.13 0.64
N SER A 72 14.88 -16.27 1.06
CA SER A 72 14.12 -17.50 1.24
C SER A 72 12.90 -17.27 2.13
N ILE A 73 11.79 -16.84 1.54
CA ILE A 73 10.53 -16.67 2.26
C ILE A 73 10.06 -18.06 2.59
N THR A 74 10.28 -18.42 3.82
CA THR A 74 9.71 -19.62 4.38
C THR A 74 8.19 -19.48 4.36
N TYR A 75 7.52 -20.57 4.20
CA TYR A 75 6.10 -20.79 4.34
C TYR A 75 5.46 -20.03 5.53
N ASN A 76 6.22 -19.80 6.61
CA ASN A 76 5.79 -19.13 7.82
C ASN A 76 5.43 -17.64 7.61
N ALA A 77 6.05 -16.93 6.66
CA ALA A 77 5.81 -15.51 6.45
C ALA A 77 4.34 -15.14 6.19
N ILE A 78 3.54 -16.05 5.62
CA ILE A 78 2.10 -15.83 5.44
C ILE A 78 1.33 -16.10 6.74
N GLY A 79 1.72 -17.14 7.47
CA GLY A 79 1.19 -17.43 8.80
C GLY A 79 1.48 -16.29 9.78
N ASP A 80 2.68 -15.74 9.70
CA ASP A 80 3.17 -14.67 10.58
C ASP A 80 2.37 -13.36 10.41
N ILE A 81 1.82 -13.10 9.21
CA ILE A 81 0.94 -11.92 9.00
C ILE A 81 -0.30 -12.00 9.88
N PHE A 82 -0.84 -13.20 10.11
CA PHE A 82 -2.10 -13.45 10.80
C PHE A 82 -1.91 -14.14 12.17
N SER A 83 -0.67 -14.40 12.61
CA SER A 83 -0.38 -14.99 13.92
C SER A 83 -0.01 -13.92 14.93
N ASN A 84 -0.63 -13.97 16.12
CA ASN A 84 -0.03 -13.39 17.30
C ASN A 84 1.16 -14.27 17.72
N SER A 85 2.31 -13.66 17.95
CA SER A 85 3.62 -14.26 18.09
C SER A 85 3.80 -15.29 19.24
N ASP A 86 2.78 -15.55 20.05
CA ASP A 86 2.98 -16.26 21.32
C ASP A 86 2.56 -17.73 21.36
N ASN A 87 1.96 -18.31 20.30
CA ASN A 87 1.53 -19.72 20.36
C ASN A 87 1.68 -20.45 19.02
N GLN A 88 2.75 -21.25 18.91
CA GLN A 88 2.95 -22.20 17.79
C GLN A 88 1.87 -23.32 17.69
N MET A 89 0.98 -23.46 18.64
CA MET A 89 -0.06 -24.50 18.64
C MET A 89 -1.23 -24.25 17.69
N ASP A 90 -1.39 -23.05 17.17
CA ASP A 90 -2.61 -22.66 16.45
C ASP A 90 -2.52 -22.69 14.91
N ILE A 91 -1.47 -23.23 14.31
CA ILE A 91 -1.31 -23.23 12.84
C ILE A 91 -2.49 -23.92 12.12
N ILE A 92 -3.04 -25.00 12.68
CA ILE A 92 -4.17 -25.71 12.06
C ILE A 92 -5.49 -24.97 12.31
N ARG A 93 -5.69 -24.40 13.48
CA ARG A 93 -6.83 -23.53 13.80
C ARG A 93 -6.80 -22.26 12.96
N ASN A 94 -5.61 -21.66 12.85
CA ASN A 94 -5.38 -20.47 12.03
C ASN A 94 -5.68 -20.71 10.54
N LYS A 95 -5.37 -21.87 9.96
CA LYS A 95 -5.68 -22.16 8.56
C LYS A 95 -7.17 -22.07 8.25
N ARG A 96 -8.02 -22.71 9.08
CA ARG A 96 -9.47 -22.66 8.90
C ARG A 96 -10.02 -21.25 9.12
N ALA A 97 -9.50 -20.55 10.11
CA ALA A 97 -9.88 -19.17 10.37
C ALA A 97 -9.51 -18.24 9.22
N ILE A 98 -8.30 -18.38 8.67
CA ILE A 98 -7.83 -17.62 7.50
C ILE A 98 -8.71 -17.94 6.27
N ASP A 99 -9.00 -19.23 6.02
CA ASP A 99 -9.87 -19.63 4.92
C ASP A 99 -11.28 -19.03 5.08
N ASN A 100 -11.85 -19.09 6.27
CA ASN A 100 -13.15 -18.50 6.57
C ASN A 100 -13.15 -16.98 6.35
N TYR A 101 -12.12 -16.27 6.82
CA TYR A 101 -11.98 -14.84 6.62
C TYR A 101 -11.96 -14.49 5.13
N PHE A 102 -11.09 -15.09 4.33
CA PHE A 102 -11.01 -14.81 2.90
C PHE A 102 -12.27 -15.22 2.13
N MET A 103 -13.00 -16.25 2.59
CA MET A 103 -14.28 -16.62 2.00
C MET A 103 -15.37 -15.58 2.32
N GLN A 104 -15.36 -14.99 3.50
CA GLN A 104 -16.28 -13.90 3.88
C GLN A 104 -15.92 -12.59 3.18
N SER A 105 -14.62 -12.28 3.02
CA SER A 105 -14.14 -11.08 2.34
C SER A 105 -14.49 -11.03 0.84
N ARG A 106 -15.01 -12.13 0.28
CA ARG A 106 -15.54 -12.15 -1.09
C ARG A 106 -16.60 -11.08 -1.37
N ARG A 107 -17.28 -10.56 -0.35
CA ARG A 107 -18.20 -9.43 -0.49
C ARG A 107 -17.50 -8.17 -1.02
N ASN A 108 -16.20 -8.01 -0.71
CA ASN A 108 -15.35 -6.91 -1.19
C ASN A 108 -14.49 -7.32 -2.39
N HIS A 109 -14.82 -8.43 -3.04
CA HIS A 109 -14.02 -9.00 -4.13
C HIS A 109 -13.73 -7.98 -5.24
N SER A 110 -14.72 -7.19 -5.63
CA SER A 110 -14.55 -6.18 -6.70
C SER A 110 -13.56 -5.07 -6.34
N VAL A 111 -13.45 -4.70 -5.07
CA VAL A 111 -12.47 -3.71 -4.59
C VAL A 111 -11.08 -4.33 -4.61
N HIS A 112 -10.90 -5.49 -4.00
CA HIS A 112 -9.61 -6.19 -3.96
C HIS A 112 -9.12 -6.58 -5.37
N GLU A 113 -10.02 -6.93 -6.29
CA GLU A 113 -9.65 -7.22 -7.67
C GLU A 113 -9.14 -5.97 -8.40
N LYS A 114 -9.75 -4.81 -8.18
CA LYS A 114 -9.28 -3.54 -8.73
C LYS A 114 -7.92 -3.17 -8.15
N VAL A 115 -7.73 -3.26 -6.84
CA VAL A 115 -6.43 -3.00 -6.20
C VAL A 115 -5.36 -3.95 -6.73
N LEU A 116 -5.65 -5.25 -6.83
CA LEU A 116 -4.76 -6.25 -7.42
C LEU A 116 -4.35 -5.87 -8.85
N PHE A 117 -5.30 -5.41 -9.65
CA PHE A 117 -5.05 -5.00 -11.04
C PHE A 117 -4.17 -3.75 -11.10
N GLU A 118 -4.42 -2.75 -10.28
CA GLU A 118 -3.60 -1.53 -10.22
C GLU A 118 -2.18 -1.83 -9.70
N ILE A 119 -2.00 -2.68 -8.70
CA ILE A 119 -0.67 -3.12 -8.24
C ILE A 119 0.06 -3.89 -9.36
N SER A 120 -0.65 -4.72 -10.12
CA SER A 120 -0.04 -5.40 -11.26
C SER A 120 0.39 -4.42 -12.36
N ASN A 121 -0.42 -3.39 -12.62
CA ASN A 121 -0.06 -2.31 -13.54
C ASN A 121 1.11 -1.47 -13.02
N TYR A 122 1.17 -1.18 -11.72
CA TYR A 122 2.32 -0.52 -11.12
C TYR A 122 3.62 -1.25 -11.45
N PHE A 123 3.70 -2.53 -11.14
CA PHE A 123 4.90 -3.33 -11.42
C PHE A 123 5.22 -3.45 -12.91
N ALA A 124 4.19 -3.42 -13.77
CA ALA A 124 4.38 -3.46 -15.21
C ALA A 124 4.95 -2.15 -15.79
N ASN A 125 4.76 -1.04 -15.10
CA ASN A 125 5.16 0.29 -15.57
C ASN A 125 6.35 0.89 -14.81
N GLN A 126 6.72 0.38 -13.63
CA GLN A 126 7.67 1.01 -12.71
C GLN A 126 9.04 1.34 -13.32
N GLN A 127 9.49 0.58 -14.32
CA GLN A 127 10.79 0.80 -14.98
C GLN A 127 10.68 1.68 -16.23
N GLN A 128 9.58 1.60 -16.96
CA GLN A 128 9.43 2.29 -18.24
C GLN A 128 8.71 3.63 -18.12
N SER A 129 7.81 3.75 -17.16
CA SER A 129 7.02 4.96 -16.91
C SER A 129 6.71 5.09 -15.42
N PRO A 130 7.68 5.57 -14.60
CA PRO A 130 7.51 5.74 -13.16
C PRO A 130 6.33 6.64 -12.78
N ILE A 131 6.04 7.64 -13.61
CA ILE A 131 4.87 8.53 -13.45
C ILE A 131 3.56 7.73 -13.56
N THR A 132 3.44 6.88 -14.59
CA THR A 132 2.28 6.00 -14.76
C THR A 132 2.17 5.00 -13.60
N ALA A 133 3.31 4.49 -13.14
CA ALA A 133 3.35 3.60 -11.96
C ALA A 133 2.80 4.31 -10.71
N PHE A 134 3.21 5.55 -10.46
CA PHE A 134 2.68 6.37 -9.36
C PHE A 134 1.14 6.54 -9.48
N ALA A 135 0.63 6.84 -10.67
CA ALA A 135 -0.81 6.98 -10.89
C ALA A 135 -1.57 5.69 -10.52
N HIS A 136 -1.01 4.51 -10.80
CA HIS A 136 -1.58 3.23 -10.38
C HIS A 136 -1.57 3.05 -8.87
N LEU A 137 -0.51 3.47 -8.15
CA LEU A 137 -0.49 3.46 -6.68
C LEU A 137 -1.57 4.40 -6.10
N TYR A 138 -1.71 5.59 -6.68
CA TYR A 138 -2.73 6.53 -6.23
C TYR A 138 -4.15 5.97 -6.42
N ARG A 139 -4.43 5.30 -7.53
CA ARG A 139 -5.72 4.60 -7.76
C ARG A 139 -5.96 3.47 -6.77
N CYS A 140 -4.91 2.76 -6.33
CA CYS A 140 -5.06 1.79 -5.23
C CYS A 140 -5.55 2.48 -3.96
N LEU A 141 -4.96 3.63 -3.59
CA LEU A 141 -5.39 4.42 -2.44
C LEU A 141 -6.87 4.84 -2.57
N GLU A 142 -7.29 5.33 -3.73
CA GLU A 142 -8.68 5.71 -3.99
C GLU A 142 -9.65 4.53 -3.81
N TYR A 143 -9.32 3.35 -4.34
CA TYR A 143 -10.17 2.15 -4.13
C TYR A 143 -10.22 1.71 -2.67
N MET A 144 -9.14 1.86 -1.92
CA MET A 144 -9.08 1.50 -0.51
C MET A 144 -9.79 2.53 0.38
N ALA A 145 -9.85 3.78 -0.03
CA ALA A 145 -10.46 4.87 0.75
C ALA A 145 -11.91 4.60 1.16
N TYR A 146 -12.65 3.77 0.40
CA TYR A 146 -13.99 3.33 0.78
C TYR A 146 -14.05 2.53 2.09
N SER A 147 -12.96 1.84 2.44
CA SER A 147 -12.88 1.07 3.69
C SER A 147 -12.57 1.93 4.92
N PHE A 148 -11.94 3.08 4.73
CA PHE A 148 -11.40 3.90 5.82
C PHE A 148 -12.47 4.41 6.80
N PRO A 149 -13.59 5.01 6.37
CA PRO A 149 -14.63 5.47 7.29
C PRO A 149 -15.28 4.31 8.05
N MET A 150 -15.41 3.15 7.42
CA MET A 150 -16.00 1.96 8.06
C MET A 150 -15.09 1.41 9.15
N LEU A 151 -13.79 1.30 8.88
CA LEU A 151 -12.80 0.84 9.85
C LEU A 151 -12.61 1.86 10.99
N TYR A 152 -12.62 3.16 10.67
CA TYR A 152 -12.56 4.22 11.66
C TYR A 152 -13.74 4.13 12.63
N ALA A 153 -14.95 3.98 12.12
CA ALA A 153 -16.15 3.82 12.93
C ALA A 153 -16.10 2.54 13.80
N ALA A 154 -15.57 1.45 13.26
CA ALA A 154 -15.51 0.17 13.97
C ALA A 154 -14.45 0.17 15.10
N LYS A 155 -13.32 0.86 14.93
CA LYS A 155 -12.25 0.95 15.94
C LYS A 155 -12.49 2.03 16.99
N SER A 156 -13.16 3.12 16.64
CA SER A 156 -13.34 4.26 17.53
C SER A 156 -14.33 3.95 18.66
N ARG A 157 -13.97 4.36 19.89
CA ARG A 157 -14.82 4.28 21.08
C ARG A 157 -15.54 5.59 21.42
N ASP A 158 -15.20 6.69 20.75
CA ASP A 158 -15.84 7.99 20.91
C ASP A 158 -16.94 8.19 19.87
N TYR A 159 -18.17 7.80 20.19
CA TYR A 159 -19.31 7.89 19.29
C TYR A 159 -19.59 9.31 18.77
N LYS A 160 -19.45 10.34 19.63
CA LYS A 160 -19.74 11.73 19.24
C LYS A 160 -18.67 12.31 18.35
N GLY A 161 -17.39 12.10 18.70
CA GLY A 161 -16.25 12.53 17.90
C GLY A 161 -16.23 11.82 16.55
N THR A 162 -16.39 10.49 16.56
CA THR A 162 -16.46 9.67 15.34
C THR A 162 -17.58 10.14 14.41
N PHE A 163 -18.78 10.36 14.92
CA PHE A 163 -19.89 10.86 14.11
C PHE A 163 -19.59 12.24 13.52
N SER A 164 -18.98 13.14 14.30
CA SER A 164 -18.61 14.48 13.83
C SER A 164 -17.57 14.42 12.73
N ASP A 165 -16.55 13.56 12.87
CA ASP A 165 -15.49 13.39 11.88
C ASP A 165 -16.01 12.76 10.58
N LEU A 166 -16.83 11.71 10.67
CA LEU A 166 -17.49 11.10 9.52
C LEU A 166 -18.43 12.06 8.80
N LYS A 167 -19.18 12.87 9.55
CA LYS A 167 -20.05 13.89 8.96
C LYS A 167 -19.24 14.92 8.13
N LYS A 168 -18.11 15.39 8.65
CA LYS A 168 -17.22 16.31 7.91
C LYS A 168 -16.63 15.67 6.66
N PHE A 169 -16.21 14.40 6.78
CA PHE A 169 -15.70 13.64 5.66
C PHE A 169 -16.74 13.50 4.53
N PHE A 170 -17.98 13.11 4.86
CA PHE A 170 -19.03 12.90 3.85
C PHE A 170 -19.63 14.19 3.26
N ILE A 171 -19.49 15.35 3.94
CA ILE A 171 -19.92 16.63 3.39
C ILE A 171 -18.98 17.16 2.30
N GLY A 172 -17.80 16.57 2.14
CA GLY A 172 -16.91 16.85 1.00
C GLY A 172 -16.11 18.15 1.12
N ASP A 173 -15.82 18.60 2.34
CA ASP A 173 -14.82 19.63 2.56
C ASP A 173 -13.43 19.01 2.35
N THR A 174 -12.72 19.44 1.29
CA THR A 174 -11.39 18.92 0.94
C THR A 174 -10.37 19.03 2.09
N SER A 175 -10.51 20.05 2.93
CA SER A 175 -9.71 20.16 4.17
C SER A 175 -10.12 19.13 5.22
N GLY A 176 -11.37 18.69 5.21
CA GLY A 176 -11.92 17.68 6.09
C GLY A 176 -11.49 16.26 5.71
N GLU A 177 -11.33 15.98 4.41
CA GLU A 177 -10.93 14.67 3.89
C GLU A 177 -9.50 14.31 4.29
N LEU A 178 -8.54 15.22 4.07
CA LEU A 178 -7.14 15.03 4.50
C LEU A 178 -7.02 14.84 6.00
N LYS A 179 -7.73 15.68 6.76
CA LYS A 179 -7.73 15.62 8.23
C LYS A 179 -8.36 14.31 8.74
N PHE A 180 -9.37 13.79 8.03
CA PHE A 180 -9.95 12.50 8.33
C PHE A 180 -8.96 11.37 8.08
N PHE A 181 -8.25 11.38 6.95
CA PHE A 181 -7.26 10.36 6.63
C PHE A 181 -6.11 10.32 7.65
N TYR A 182 -5.62 11.49 8.08
CA TYR A 182 -4.61 11.53 9.14
C TYR A 182 -5.12 10.85 10.42
N LYS A 183 -6.34 11.19 10.88
CA LYS A 183 -6.95 10.55 12.04
C LYS A 183 -7.18 9.05 11.84
N PHE A 184 -7.54 8.65 10.64
CA PHE A 184 -7.72 7.23 10.31
C PHE A 184 -6.41 6.46 10.49
N ILE A 185 -5.29 6.97 9.98
CA ILE A 185 -3.97 6.35 10.15
C ILE A 185 -3.62 6.25 11.64
N GLN A 186 -3.82 7.30 12.42
CA GLN A 186 -3.58 7.26 13.86
C GLN A 186 -4.43 6.19 14.56
N VAL A 187 -5.70 6.05 14.23
CA VAL A 187 -6.58 5.02 14.80
C VAL A 187 -6.23 3.62 14.30
N LEU A 188 -5.81 3.48 13.04
CA LEU A 188 -5.43 2.18 12.48
C LEU A 188 -4.18 1.60 13.15
N PHE A 189 -3.26 2.47 13.60
CA PHE A 189 -1.99 2.12 14.24
C PHE A 189 -1.89 2.60 15.69
N ASP A 190 -3.02 2.71 16.42
CA ASP A 190 -3.06 3.18 17.81
C ASP A 190 -2.26 2.30 18.78
N ASP A 191 -2.04 1.05 18.43
CA ASP A 191 -1.24 0.04 19.14
C ASP A 191 0.22 -0.08 18.63
N GLU A 192 0.63 0.71 17.62
CA GLU A 192 1.92 0.59 16.93
C GLU A 192 2.64 1.94 16.78
N GLU A 193 2.94 2.60 17.90
CA GLU A 193 3.61 3.91 17.90
C GLU A 193 4.97 3.90 17.15
N THR A 194 5.68 2.78 17.19
CA THR A 194 6.96 2.60 16.47
C THR A 194 6.77 2.65 14.96
N THR A 195 5.66 2.10 14.45
CA THR A 195 5.30 2.17 13.02
C THR A 195 4.99 3.60 12.60
N LEU A 196 4.20 4.34 13.38
CA LEU A 196 3.87 5.73 13.08
C LEU A 196 5.08 6.65 13.04
N LYS A 197 6.07 6.40 13.92
CA LYS A 197 7.31 7.17 14.01
C LYS A 197 8.41 6.71 13.05
N TYR A 198 8.19 5.62 12.30
CA TYR A 198 9.16 5.15 11.32
C TYR A 198 9.42 6.21 10.27
N LYS A 199 10.70 6.42 9.92
CA LYS A 199 11.14 7.37 8.91
C LYS A 199 11.55 6.62 7.65
N PHE A 200 11.02 7.06 6.53
CA PHE A 200 11.49 6.64 5.23
C PHE A 200 12.60 7.57 4.76
N ASP A 201 13.76 7.01 4.46
CA ASP A 201 14.89 7.71 3.86
C ASP A 201 14.93 7.37 2.36
N ILE A 202 14.51 8.31 1.52
CA ILE A 202 14.42 8.12 0.07
C ILE A 202 15.60 8.82 -0.56
N ASN A 203 16.47 8.07 -1.22
CA ASN A 203 17.60 8.64 -1.97
C ASN A 203 17.08 9.24 -3.28
N LEU A 204 17.21 10.56 -3.42
CA LEU A 204 16.91 11.30 -4.63
C LEU A 204 18.18 11.42 -5.45
N SER A 205 18.47 10.46 -6.32
CA SER A 205 19.69 10.40 -7.15
C SER A 205 19.76 11.49 -8.26
N LEU A 206 19.14 12.62 -8.04
CA LEU A 206 19.03 13.74 -9.00
C LEU A 206 20.24 14.68 -8.88
N SER A 207 21.46 14.19 -9.18
CA SER A 207 22.70 14.91 -8.89
C SER A 207 22.80 16.31 -9.49
N ASP A 208 22.30 16.52 -10.70
CA ASP A 208 22.49 17.78 -11.44
C ASP A 208 21.34 18.79 -11.23
N SER A 209 20.24 18.40 -10.61
CA SER A 209 19.04 19.21 -10.43
C SER A 209 18.49 19.22 -9.01
N LEU A 210 19.26 18.74 -8.04
CA LEU A 210 18.84 18.60 -6.64
C LEU A 210 18.45 19.95 -6.01
N ASP A 211 19.19 21.04 -6.31
CA ASP A 211 18.89 22.37 -5.76
C ASP A 211 17.57 22.92 -6.28
N ASN A 212 17.25 22.70 -7.57
CA ASN A 212 15.97 23.09 -8.15
C ASN A 212 14.82 22.29 -7.54
N LEU A 213 15.02 20.97 -7.43
CA LEU A 213 14.04 20.10 -6.78
C LEU A 213 13.81 20.51 -5.32
N LYS A 214 14.86 20.80 -4.56
CA LYS A 214 14.77 21.24 -3.18
C LYS A 214 13.99 22.56 -3.05
N ARG A 215 14.28 23.55 -3.91
CA ARG A 215 13.54 24.81 -3.94
C ARG A 215 12.04 24.59 -4.17
N ASP A 216 11.68 23.77 -5.17
CA ASP A 216 10.28 23.47 -5.47
C ASP A 216 9.64 22.68 -4.34
N PHE A 217 10.41 21.78 -3.72
CA PHE A 217 9.98 20.98 -2.59
C PHE A 217 9.61 21.83 -1.37
N ASP A 218 10.45 22.81 -1.02
CA ASP A 218 10.21 23.73 0.09
C ASP A 218 8.92 24.57 -0.11
N ILE A 219 8.56 24.85 -1.36
CA ILE A 219 7.34 25.57 -1.71
C ILE A 219 6.12 24.63 -1.71
N ILE A 220 6.25 23.47 -2.32
CA ILE A 220 5.14 22.52 -2.52
C ILE A 220 4.72 21.87 -1.21
N TYR A 221 5.69 21.49 -0.37
CA TYR A 221 5.43 20.71 0.85
C TYR A 221 5.44 21.54 2.14
N THR A 222 5.15 22.85 2.07
CA THR A 222 5.11 23.75 3.25
C THR A 222 4.22 23.24 4.39
N ARG A 223 3.25 22.37 4.09
CA ARG A 223 2.30 21.81 5.07
C ARG A 223 2.53 20.35 5.39
N VAL A 224 3.47 19.72 4.70
CA VAL A 224 3.81 18.29 4.90
C VAL A 224 5.15 18.22 5.60
N PRO A 225 5.24 17.64 6.79
CA PRO A 225 6.49 17.50 7.52
C PRO A 225 7.42 16.48 6.83
N CYS A 226 8.21 16.96 5.87
CA CYS A 226 9.24 16.21 5.15
C CYS A 226 10.38 17.15 4.78
N GLU A 227 11.60 16.62 4.69
CA GLU A 227 12.82 17.39 4.50
C GLU A 227 13.73 16.71 3.47
N ILE A 228 14.44 17.51 2.65
CA ILE A 228 15.53 17.02 1.81
C ILE A 228 16.86 17.49 2.39
N GLU A 229 17.64 16.56 2.90
CA GLU A 229 18.99 16.81 3.38
C GLU A 229 19.99 15.90 2.67
N ASN A 230 21.08 16.46 2.13
CA ASN A 230 22.13 15.71 1.41
C ASN A 230 21.60 14.75 0.32
N GLY A 231 20.52 15.14 -0.39
CA GLY A 231 19.89 14.33 -1.42
C GLY A 231 19.03 13.17 -0.88
N ILE A 232 18.81 13.12 0.42
CA ILE A 232 17.90 12.17 1.07
C ILE A 232 16.63 12.90 1.48
N LEU A 233 15.49 12.40 1.00
CA LEU A 233 14.18 12.86 1.41
C LEU A 233 13.73 12.00 2.60
N GLU A 234 13.55 12.65 3.76
CA GLU A 234 13.03 12.03 4.97
C GLU A 234 11.53 12.30 5.12
N ILE A 235 10.74 11.22 5.29
CA ILE A 235 9.29 11.32 5.52
C ILE A 235 8.89 10.34 6.63
N LYS A 236 8.20 10.81 7.66
CA LYS A 236 7.61 9.92 8.67
C LYS A 236 6.42 9.16 8.10
N PHE A 237 6.22 7.92 8.54
CA PHE A 237 5.12 7.04 8.11
C PHE A 237 3.75 7.73 8.20
N GLU A 238 3.49 8.45 9.29
CA GLU A 238 2.24 9.17 9.51
C GLU A 238 1.97 10.30 8.50
N ASN A 239 3.03 10.85 7.86
CA ASN A 239 2.95 11.96 6.91
C ASN A 239 2.95 11.51 5.44
N VAL A 240 3.17 10.21 5.17
CA VAL A 240 3.27 9.70 3.79
C VAL A 240 1.98 9.92 3.02
N LEU A 241 0.82 9.85 3.66
CA LEU A 241 -0.45 10.07 2.98
C LEU A 241 -0.57 11.50 2.47
N ASP A 242 -0.27 12.50 3.32
CA ASP A 242 -0.29 13.91 2.93
C ASP A 242 0.73 14.21 1.83
N PHE A 243 1.90 13.60 1.93
CA PHE A 243 2.91 13.65 0.89
C PHE A 243 2.39 13.08 -0.43
N PHE A 244 1.78 11.90 -0.40
CA PHE A 244 1.24 11.22 -1.57
C PHE A 244 0.16 12.04 -2.29
N ILE A 245 -0.80 12.59 -1.53
CA ILE A 245 -1.88 13.44 -2.05
C ILE A 245 -1.32 14.76 -2.60
N THR A 246 -0.39 15.38 -1.88
CA THR A 246 0.25 16.64 -2.31
C THR A 246 1.03 16.43 -3.61
N THR A 247 1.84 15.36 -3.70
CA THR A 247 2.56 15.00 -4.92
C THR A 247 1.60 14.84 -6.10
N ARG A 248 0.52 14.08 -5.91
CA ARG A 248 -0.48 13.88 -6.95
C ARG A 248 -1.10 15.19 -7.42
N ASN A 249 -1.52 16.03 -6.48
CA ASN A 249 -2.20 17.29 -6.79
C ASN A 249 -1.27 18.26 -7.51
N ARG A 250 0.01 18.32 -7.12
CA ARG A 250 0.99 19.25 -7.70
C ARG A 250 1.54 18.78 -9.03
N PHE A 251 1.46 17.50 -9.32
CA PHE A 251 1.91 16.95 -10.58
C PHE A 251 0.79 16.84 -11.62
N PHE A 252 -0.39 16.31 -11.23
CA PHE A 252 -1.46 16.01 -12.18
C PHE A 252 -2.52 17.13 -12.31
N HIS A 253 -2.58 18.05 -11.36
CA HIS A 253 -3.51 19.17 -11.42
C HIS A 253 -2.75 20.49 -11.51
N MET A 254 -2.92 21.19 -12.62
CA MET A 254 -2.43 22.55 -12.74
C MET A 254 -3.31 23.47 -11.89
N LEU A 255 -2.87 23.73 -10.66
CA LEU A 255 -3.56 24.65 -9.75
C LEU A 255 -3.16 26.09 -10.10
N ILE A 256 -3.94 26.73 -10.97
CA ILE A 256 -3.74 28.12 -11.37
C ILE A 256 -4.36 29.05 -10.32
N GLY A 257 -3.60 30.02 -9.82
CA GLY A 257 -4.16 31.22 -9.23
C GLY A 257 -4.01 31.43 -7.71
N GLN A 258 -3.18 30.69 -7.00
CA GLN A 258 -2.97 30.92 -5.55
C GLN A 258 -1.49 30.96 -5.13
N GLY A 259 -0.56 31.30 -6.02
CA GLY A 259 0.87 31.29 -5.71
C GLY A 259 1.42 29.90 -5.38
N LEU A 260 0.70 28.86 -5.80
CA LEU A 260 1.04 27.47 -5.57
C LEU A 260 1.77 26.94 -6.81
N GLU A 261 3.06 26.71 -6.68
CA GLU A 261 3.86 26.16 -7.77
C GLU A 261 3.58 24.65 -7.96
N ASN A 262 3.65 24.21 -9.21
CA ASN A 262 3.58 22.81 -9.59
C ASN A 262 5.01 22.30 -9.82
N PHE A 263 5.20 20.99 -9.84
CA PHE A 263 6.49 20.42 -10.23
C PHE A 263 6.88 20.84 -11.65
N SER A 264 8.12 21.28 -11.80
CA SER A 264 8.69 21.68 -13.10
C SER A 264 9.38 20.51 -13.77
N SER A 265 8.81 20.04 -14.90
CA SER A 265 9.48 19.04 -15.74
C SER A 265 10.63 19.62 -16.59
N ILE A 266 10.84 20.93 -16.53
CA ILE A 266 11.92 21.62 -17.27
C ILE A 266 13.21 21.62 -16.42
N ASP A 267 13.07 21.73 -15.11
CA ASP A 267 14.19 21.96 -14.20
C ASP A 267 14.85 20.67 -13.68
N TYR A 268 14.16 19.53 -13.76
CA TYR A 268 14.67 18.22 -13.30
C TYR A 268 13.89 17.04 -13.92
N ASP A 269 14.50 15.85 -13.91
CA ASP A 269 13.87 14.63 -14.41
C ASP A 269 12.78 14.14 -13.45
N ILE A 270 11.56 14.43 -13.79
CA ILE A 270 10.36 13.97 -13.06
C ILE A 270 10.26 12.44 -13.04
N GLY A 271 10.72 11.75 -14.09
CA GLY A 271 10.75 10.29 -14.14
C GLY A 271 11.64 9.71 -13.05
N GLU A 272 12.84 10.25 -12.86
CA GLU A 272 13.76 9.84 -11.78
C GLU A 272 13.19 10.14 -10.40
N TYR A 273 12.55 11.30 -10.22
CA TYR A 273 11.88 11.62 -8.97
C TYR A 273 10.82 10.57 -8.62
N PHE A 274 9.90 10.25 -9.54
CA PHE A 274 8.89 9.23 -9.30
C PHE A 274 9.50 7.83 -9.14
N HIS A 275 10.58 7.51 -9.86
CA HIS A 275 11.29 6.25 -9.68
C HIS A 275 11.82 6.09 -8.25
N SER A 276 12.32 7.16 -7.66
CA SER A 276 12.85 7.17 -6.29
C SER A 276 11.77 7.06 -5.22
N ILE A 277 10.64 7.77 -5.36
CA ILE A 277 9.60 7.77 -4.33
C ILE A 277 8.65 6.57 -4.39
N ASN A 278 8.42 6.00 -5.58
CA ASN A 278 7.44 4.94 -5.80
C ASN A 278 7.61 3.69 -4.89
N PRO A 279 8.83 3.17 -4.64
CA PRO A 279 9.01 2.02 -3.75
C PRO A 279 8.57 2.31 -2.31
N CYS A 280 8.82 3.53 -1.81
CA CYS A 280 8.36 3.97 -0.50
C CYS A 280 6.82 4.05 -0.45
N MET A 281 6.20 4.66 -1.48
CA MET A 281 4.74 4.75 -1.59
C MET A 281 4.10 3.36 -1.64
N LEU A 282 4.68 2.43 -2.40
CA LEU A 282 4.20 1.04 -2.45
C LEU A 282 4.35 0.34 -1.10
N ASN A 283 5.49 0.51 -0.41
CA ASN A 283 5.71 -0.09 0.91
C ASN A 283 4.69 0.43 1.92
N TRP A 284 4.54 1.75 2.02
CA TRP A 284 3.54 2.37 2.90
C TRP A 284 2.13 1.83 2.61
N LEU A 285 1.70 1.86 1.35
CA LEU A 285 0.39 1.36 0.94
C LEU A 285 0.21 -0.13 1.27
N SER A 286 1.26 -0.93 1.10
CA SER A 286 1.25 -2.37 1.41
C SER A 286 1.05 -2.65 2.90
N ILE A 287 1.67 -1.85 3.78
CA ILE A 287 1.45 -1.92 5.23
C ILE A 287 0.00 -1.57 5.59
N ILE A 288 -0.58 -0.55 4.94
CA ILE A 288 -2.00 -0.21 5.14
C ILE A 288 -2.91 -1.36 4.69
N ILE A 289 -2.67 -1.95 3.51
CA ILE A 289 -3.42 -3.12 3.02
C ILE A 289 -3.33 -4.28 4.01
N GLN A 290 -2.13 -4.60 4.46
CA GLN A 290 -1.91 -5.66 5.45
C GLN A 290 -2.68 -5.39 6.75
N LYS A 291 -2.57 -4.18 7.30
CA LYS A 291 -3.23 -3.82 8.57
C LYS A 291 -4.75 -3.91 8.46
N ILE A 292 -5.32 -3.49 7.32
CA ILE A 292 -6.76 -3.63 7.04
C ILE A 292 -7.16 -5.11 7.01
N SER A 293 -6.39 -5.95 6.31
CA SER A 293 -6.66 -7.40 6.22
C SER A 293 -6.55 -8.08 7.58
N VAL A 294 -5.51 -7.74 8.36
CA VAL A 294 -5.32 -8.28 9.73
C VAL A 294 -6.46 -7.85 10.66
N TYR A 295 -6.84 -6.57 10.61
CA TYR A 295 -7.99 -6.09 11.38
C TYR A 295 -9.28 -6.83 11.01
N GLY A 296 -9.57 -6.98 9.71
CA GLY A 296 -10.73 -7.73 9.22
C GLY A 296 -10.71 -9.20 9.66
N PHE A 297 -9.53 -9.82 9.66
CA PHE A 297 -9.35 -11.17 10.16
C PHE A 297 -9.73 -11.30 11.65
N TYR A 298 -9.17 -10.44 12.51
CA TYR A 298 -9.48 -10.47 13.94
C TYR A 298 -10.94 -10.13 14.22
N ALA A 299 -11.54 -9.17 13.51
CA ALA A 299 -12.95 -8.86 13.63
C ALA A 299 -13.84 -10.08 13.27
N SER A 300 -13.42 -10.89 12.30
CA SER A 300 -14.15 -12.12 11.92
C SER A 300 -14.08 -13.22 13.00
N LEU A 301 -13.06 -13.20 13.86
CA LEU A 301 -12.92 -14.16 14.96
C LEU A 301 -13.80 -13.81 16.16
N THR A 302 -14.08 -12.51 16.37
CA THR A 302 -14.83 -12.02 17.53
C THR A 302 -16.33 -11.87 17.26
N GLY A 303 -16.75 -11.84 16.01
CA GLY A 303 -18.14 -11.68 15.58
C GLY A 303 -18.88 -12.98 15.28
N SER A 304 -18.30 -14.14 15.61
CA SER A 304 -18.88 -15.48 15.44
C SER A 304 -19.44 -16.05 16.73
#